data_6febf94f3ae63987c69887f30b2d7045
#
_entry.id   6febf94f3ae63987c69887f30b2d7045
#
_cell.length_a   1.000
_cell.length_b   1.000
_cell.length_c   1.000
_cell.angle_alpha   90.00
_cell.angle_beta   90.00
_cell.angle_gamma   90.00
#
_symmetry.space_group_name_H-M   'P 1'
#
loop_
_entity.id
_entity.type
_entity.pdbx_description
1 polymer ?
#
loop_
_entity_poly.entity_id
_entity_poly.type
_entity_poly.pdbx_seq_one_letter_code
_entity_poly.pdbx_strand_id
1 'polypeptide(L)'
;MSQKVRIDGVKHVGASVFLGVDHCGNPRWTRNPERVMVWLCDGWRTRFNQRREQRPHNVPVKDEAGEIVDWLKEPLGGPDVPKLVLDREARLQCSWMAAVPSPILASTNKVESSEWFAGLKRKKTIGGRVPGFKSRHRGLGFVCWRNASKTGNALFHQTGRKSGVVVIAGMNPTRWRKPGEKLHWRVVIHVRVSQPIRPYTSVHVDWTHKSLTFTNMPLPLPRTGNGEVGLDRGCVHTLALSDGTFMDMPKPSKAELKRLKHLQRKMARQDRANEARGGRTAKLASKRRQKTLSQFNALQGRIVRRRNDWIEKTTTRLAQKNILIAMEDLDVQAMTRRPKPKPDPDKPGHYLSNGAKAKAGLNRSILGNNWSRLMKRLKDKMDANGGKLVIVPSAYTSQTCHKCGHVASENRESQAVFHCVECGYQANADVNAAKNILGRALNQTGGGTA
;
A
#
# COMPACT_ATOMS: atom_id res chain seq x y z
N MET A 1 -4.04 -8.00 9.42
CA MET A 1 -5.24 -7.26 8.96
C MET A 1 -5.23 -5.85 9.52
N SER A 2 -6.03 -4.93 8.97
CA SER A 2 -6.10 -3.56 9.49
C SER A 2 -7.51 -3.01 9.33
N GLN A 3 -7.94 -2.17 10.28
CA GLN A 3 -9.20 -1.44 10.20
C GLN A 3 -8.89 0.05 10.02
N LYS A 4 -9.31 0.61 8.89
CA LYS A 4 -9.13 2.03 8.58
C LYS A 4 -10.42 2.79 8.90
N VAL A 5 -10.29 3.86 9.68
CA VAL A 5 -11.39 4.74 10.09
C VAL A 5 -11.09 6.18 9.68
N ARG A 6 -12.15 7.01 9.60
CA ARG A 6 -12.01 8.44 9.32
C ARG A 6 -11.80 9.21 10.62
N ILE A 7 -10.94 10.21 10.59
CA ILE A 7 -10.79 11.21 11.63
C ILE A 7 -11.80 12.33 11.36
N ASP A 8 -12.70 12.57 12.30
CA ASP A 8 -13.72 13.62 12.22
C ASP A 8 -13.26 14.93 12.90
N GLY A 9 -12.30 14.85 13.84
CA GLY A 9 -11.76 16.01 14.54
C GLY A 9 -10.76 15.64 15.62
N VAL A 10 -10.16 16.64 16.23
CA VAL A 10 -9.21 16.48 17.35
C VAL A 10 -9.48 17.53 18.42
N LYS A 11 -9.28 17.16 19.69
CA LYS A 11 -9.34 18.05 20.85
C LYS A 11 -8.09 17.93 21.68
N HIS A 12 -7.67 19.04 22.28
CA HIS A 12 -6.60 19.07 23.27
C HIS A 12 -7.20 19.08 24.68
N VAL A 13 -6.57 18.34 25.61
CA VAL A 13 -6.99 18.24 27.01
C VAL A 13 -5.74 18.25 27.91
N GLY A 14 -5.81 18.97 29.02
CA GLY A 14 -4.73 19.06 30.01
C GLY A 14 -3.76 20.19 29.74
N ALA A 15 -2.48 19.96 30.09
CA ALA A 15 -1.44 20.98 30.00
C ALA A 15 -1.14 21.42 28.56
N SER A 16 -0.68 22.65 28.36
CA SER A 16 -0.09 23.09 27.09
C SER A 16 1.06 22.18 26.68
N VAL A 17 1.14 21.81 25.41
CA VAL A 17 2.23 20.97 24.90
C VAL A 17 3.48 21.80 24.67
N PHE A 18 4.60 21.38 25.22
CA PHE A 18 5.90 21.94 24.95
C PHE A 18 6.39 21.52 23.56
N LEU A 19 6.65 22.49 22.71
CA LEU A 19 7.10 22.27 21.32
C LEU A 19 8.61 22.49 21.13
N GLY A 20 9.37 22.72 22.19
CA GLY A 20 10.77 23.08 22.13
C GLY A 20 11.03 24.54 22.49
N VAL A 21 12.24 24.97 22.27
CA VAL A 21 12.66 26.38 22.43
C VAL A 21 12.83 27.03 21.05
N ASP A 22 12.69 28.35 20.99
CA ASP A 22 13.02 29.13 19.80
C ASP A 22 14.52 29.38 19.69
N HIS A 23 14.94 30.17 18.72
CA HIS A 23 16.36 30.53 18.50
C HIS A 23 16.96 31.42 19.64
N CYS A 24 16.08 32.08 20.42
CA CYS A 24 16.45 32.87 21.60
C CYS A 24 16.44 32.04 22.90
N GLY A 25 16.15 30.73 22.83
CA GLY A 25 16.04 29.85 24.00
C GLY A 25 14.70 29.90 24.73
N ASN A 26 13.72 30.68 24.25
CA ASN A 26 12.42 30.81 24.89
C ASN A 26 11.53 29.56 24.63
N PRO A 27 10.84 29.04 25.66
CA PRO A 27 9.98 27.88 25.52
C PRO A 27 8.71 28.17 24.71
N ARG A 28 8.39 27.30 23.75
CA ARG A 28 7.21 27.41 22.89
C ARG A 28 6.17 26.39 23.31
N TRP A 29 4.94 26.87 23.47
CA TRP A 29 3.80 26.08 23.94
C TRP A 29 2.63 26.16 22.99
N THR A 30 1.76 25.13 23.02
CA THR A 30 0.51 25.17 22.28
C THR A 30 -0.60 24.35 22.96
N ARG A 31 -1.83 24.80 22.82
CA ARG A 31 -3.05 24.01 23.08
C ARG A 31 -3.82 23.71 21.79
N ASN A 32 -3.32 24.23 20.66
CA ASN A 32 -3.93 23.97 19.36
C ASN A 32 -3.72 22.50 18.93
N PRO A 33 -4.78 21.69 18.87
CA PRO A 33 -4.65 20.25 18.59
C PRO A 33 -4.11 19.97 17.19
N GLU A 34 -4.43 20.79 16.18
CA GLU A 34 -3.90 20.65 14.83
C GLU A 34 -2.37 20.83 14.80
N ARG A 35 -1.85 21.84 15.53
CA ARG A 35 -0.40 22.07 15.68
C ARG A 35 0.28 20.91 16.37
N VAL A 36 -0.34 20.36 17.44
CA VAL A 36 0.17 19.18 18.15
C VAL A 36 0.25 17.98 17.19
N MET A 37 -0.79 17.73 16.39
CA MET A 37 -0.78 16.61 15.43
C MET A 37 0.32 16.75 14.37
N VAL A 38 0.54 17.94 13.82
CA VAL A 38 1.63 18.19 12.87
C VAL A 38 3.00 17.99 13.54
N TRP A 39 3.17 18.49 14.75
CA TRP A 39 4.40 18.31 15.53
C TRP A 39 4.69 16.83 15.85
N LEU A 40 3.67 16.02 16.21
CA LEU A 40 3.83 14.58 16.38
C LEU A 40 4.28 13.89 15.09
N CYS A 41 3.72 14.29 13.95
CA CYS A 41 4.13 13.77 12.63
C CYS A 41 5.60 14.13 12.33
N ASP A 42 6.02 15.37 12.64
CA ASP A 42 7.39 15.82 12.42
C ASP A 42 8.37 15.06 13.35
N GLY A 43 8.01 14.86 14.62
CA GLY A 43 8.82 14.08 15.57
C GLY A 43 9.03 12.65 15.12
N TRP A 44 7.96 11.98 14.71
CA TRP A 44 8.03 10.63 14.17
C TRP A 44 8.89 10.56 12.90
N ARG A 45 8.66 11.47 11.95
CA ARG A 45 9.38 11.53 10.68
C ARG A 45 10.88 11.77 10.87
N THR A 46 11.25 12.72 11.73
CA THR A 46 12.66 13.03 12.01
C THR A 46 13.35 11.82 12.62
N ARG A 47 12.73 11.18 13.63
CA ARG A 47 13.31 10.00 14.25
C ARG A 47 13.43 8.81 13.28
N PHE A 48 12.43 8.62 12.42
CA PHE A 48 12.51 7.65 11.33
C PHE A 48 13.68 7.93 10.38
N ASN A 49 13.90 9.20 10.00
CA ASN A 49 14.98 9.59 9.10
C ASN A 49 16.36 9.41 9.75
N GLN A 50 16.53 9.77 11.03
CA GLN A 50 17.76 9.51 11.78
C GLN A 50 18.15 8.03 11.78
N ARG A 51 17.15 7.12 11.91
CA ARG A 51 17.39 5.67 11.78
C ARG A 51 17.74 5.28 10.35
N ARG A 52 17.14 5.92 9.35
CA ARG A 52 17.40 5.69 7.94
C ARG A 52 18.80 6.14 7.52
N GLU A 53 19.30 7.23 8.07
CA GLU A 53 20.64 7.77 7.85
C GLU A 53 21.75 6.74 8.18
N GLN A 54 21.52 5.89 9.18
CA GLN A 54 22.48 4.84 9.59
C GLN A 54 22.51 3.62 8.66
N ARG A 55 21.60 3.53 7.69
CA ARG A 55 21.52 2.34 6.83
C ARG A 55 22.65 2.29 5.81
N PRO A 56 23.41 1.18 5.75
CA PRO A 56 24.53 1.06 4.81
C PRO A 56 24.04 1.00 3.38
N HIS A 57 24.71 1.68 2.48
CA HIS A 57 24.53 1.57 1.04
C HIS A 57 25.88 1.62 0.33
N ASN A 58 25.95 1.05 -0.87
CA ASN A 58 27.17 1.07 -1.67
C ASN A 58 27.22 2.39 -2.47
N VAL A 59 28.31 3.10 -2.34
CA VAL A 59 28.66 4.31 -3.10
C VAL A 59 29.78 3.95 -4.08
N PRO A 60 29.66 4.27 -5.37
CA PRO A 60 30.73 4.00 -6.33
C PRO A 60 31.91 4.93 -6.07
N VAL A 61 33.10 4.36 -5.97
CA VAL A 61 34.37 5.09 -6.02
C VAL A 61 34.74 5.23 -7.48
N LYS A 62 34.98 6.46 -7.93
CA LYS A 62 35.33 6.77 -9.32
C LYS A 62 36.76 7.24 -9.39
N ASP A 63 37.46 6.90 -10.48
CA ASP A 63 38.76 7.45 -10.81
C ASP A 63 38.65 8.86 -11.42
N GLU A 64 39.80 9.44 -11.80
CA GLU A 64 39.88 10.76 -12.43
C GLU A 64 39.15 10.83 -13.79
N ALA A 65 39.00 9.71 -14.47
CA ALA A 65 38.26 9.59 -15.73
C ALA A 65 36.73 9.42 -15.53
N GLY A 66 36.30 9.27 -14.26
CA GLY A 66 34.88 9.08 -13.90
C GLY A 66 34.39 7.65 -13.98
N GLU A 67 35.29 6.68 -14.23
CA GLU A 67 34.97 5.24 -14.24
C GLU A 67 34.89 4.69 -12.82
N ILE A 68 34.00 3.69 -12.61
CA ILE A 68 33.80 3.08 -11.29
C ILE A 68 34.91 2.04 -11.08
N VAL A 69 35.81 2.31 -10.14
CA VAL A 69 36.95 1.42 -9.79
C VAL A 69 36.66 0.57 -8.56
N ASP A 70 35.77 0.99 -7.66
CA ASP A 70 35.40 0.26 -6.43
C ASP A 70 34.04 0.67 -5.88
N TRP A 71 33.59 -0.02 -4.83
CA TRP A 71 32.34 0.26 -4.12
C TRP A 71 32.59 0.37 -2.60
N LEU A 72 32.41 1.57 -2.04
CA LEU A 72 32.53 1.81 -0.61
C LEU A 72 31.18 1.64 0.08
N LYS A 73 31.18 1.04 1.27
CA LYS A 73 30.00 0.93 2.12
C LYS A 73 29.94 2.13 3.07
N GLU A 74 28.96 3.00 2.86
CA GLU A 74 28.73 4.17 3.69
C GLU A 74 27.32 4.21 4.29
N PRO A 75 27.12 4.93 5.41
CA PRO A 75 25.78 5.27 5.88
C PRO A 75 25.01 6.09 4.83
N LEU A 76 23.70 5.88 4.71
CA LEU A 76 22.85 6.58 3.72
C LEU A 76 22.82 8.10 3.94
N GLY A 77 23.10 8.56 5.14
CA GLY A 77 23.22 9.99 5.50
C GLY A 77 24.58 10.61 5.21
N GLY A 78 25.55 9.82 4.71
CA GLY A 78 26.95 10.24 4.47
C GLY A 78 27.93 9.74 5.54
N PRO A 79 29.25 9.91 5.31
CA PRO A 79 30.28 9.39 6.20
C PRO A 79 30.25 10.03 7.60
N ASP A 80 29.87 11.32 7.69
CA ASP A 80 29.89 12.09 8.93
C ASP A 80 28.58 12.01 9.73
N VAL A 81 27.69 11.07 9.42
CA VAL A 81 26.41 10.97 10.13
C VAL A 81 26.64 10.60 11.62
N PRO A 82 26.13 11.38 12.59
CA PRO A 82 26.31 11.10 14.00
C PRO A 82 25.74 9.74 14.38
N LYS A 83 26.40 9.01 15.28
CA LYS A 83 25.88 7.73 15.80
C LYS A 83 24.46 7.90 16.33
N LEU A 84 23.60 6.94 16.03
CA LEU A 84 22.22 6.93 16.48
C LEU A 84 22.15 6.74 18.00
N VAL A 85 21.75 7.79 18.70
CA VAL A 85 21.52 7.75 20.15
C VAL A 85 20.19 7.07 20.48
N LEU A 86 20.02 6.62 21.73
CA LEU A 86 18.74 6.06 22.19
C LEU A 86 17.61 7.11 22.14
N ASP A 87 16.35 6.65 22.04
CA ASP A 87 15.20 7.56 21.98
C ASP A 87 15.09 8.48 23.21
N ARG A 88 15.54 8.01 24.37
CA ARG A 88 15.63 8.82 25.60
C ARG A 88 16.66 9.95 25.45
N GLU A 89 17.84 9.66 24.96
CA GLU A 89 18.92 10.62 24.75
C GLU A 89 18.55 11.62 23.67
N ALA A 90 17.97 11.18 22.54
CA ALA A 90 17.48 12.07 21.50
C ALA A 90 16.46 13.10 22.00
N ARG A 91 15.64 12.73 22.99
CA ARG A 91 14.70 13.65 23.66
C ARG A 91 15.40 14.64 24.60
N LEU A 92 16.52 14.26 25.19
CA LEU A 92 17.33 15.17 26.04
C LEU A 92 18.13 16.16 25.19
N GLN A 93 18.72 15.71 24.10
CA GLN A 93 19.50 16.53 23.17
C GLN A 93 18.67 17.49 22.34
N CYS A 94 17.42 17.11 22.00
CA CYS A 94 16.55 17.82 21.07
C CYS A 94 15.33 18.38 21.80
N SER A 95 15.37 19.68 22.21
CA SER A 95 14.31 20.31 23.01
C SER A 95 12.91 20.15 22.38
N TRP A 96 12.80 20.29 21.07
CA TRP A 96 11.51 20.21 20.37
C TRP A 96 10.94 18.77 20.28
N MET A 97 11.74 17.73 20.50
CA MET A 97 11.27 16.34 20.63
C MET A 97 11.01 15.91 22.07
N ALA A 98 11.41 16.71 23.04
CA ALA A 98 11.44 16.34 24.46
C ALA A 98 10.09 15.85 25.01
N ALA A 99 8.98 16.42 24.55
CA ALA A 99 7.63 16.05 24.95
C ALA A 99 6.94 15.02 24.01
N VAL A 100 7.60 14.56 22.93
CA VAL A 100 7.03 13.54 22.03
C VAL A 100 6.89 12.20 22.77
N PRO A 101 5.71 11.55 22.75
CA PRO A 101 5.48 10.30 23.47
C PRO A 101 6.42 9.18 23.01
N SER A 102 7.02 8.47 23.96
CA SER A 102 7.93 7.34 23.69
C SER A 102 7.34 6.27 22.76
N PRO A 103 6.04 5.87 22.86
CA PRO A 103 5.46 4.90 21.93
C PRO A 103 5.43 5.34 20.48
N ILE A 104 5.47 6.65 20.22
CA ILE A 104 5.56 7.22 18.87
C ILE A 104 6.99 7.08 18.36
N LEU A 105 7.99 7.51 19.12
CA LEU A 105 9.39 7.42 18.71
C LEU A 105 9.86 5.96 18.56
N ALA A 106 9.55 5.11 19.52
CA ALA A 106 9.90 3.69 19.49
C ALA A 106 9.31 2.94 18.28
N SER A 107 8.12 3.34 17.82
CA SER A 107 7.49 2.74 16.64
C SER A 107 8.32 2.90 15.37
N THR A 108 9.17 3.94 15.28
CA THR A 108 9.99 4.21 14.10
C THR A 108 10.99 3.11 13.83
N ASN A 109 11.50 2.42 14.86
CA ASN A 109 12.47 1.34 14.71
C ASN A 109 11.91 0.19 13.85
N LYS A 110 10.76 -0.35 14.25
CA LYS A 110 10.13 -1.47 13.52
C LYS A 110 9.66 -1.05 12.13
N VAL A 111 9.06 0.13 12.02
CA VAL A 111 8.54 0.62 10.72
C VAL A 111 9.69 0.87 9.75
N GLU A 112 10.76 1.53 10.20
CA GLU A 112 11.92 1.82 9.38
C GLU A 112 12.59 0.52 8.89
N SER A 113 12.91 -0.41 9.81
CA SER A 113 13.52 -1.69 9.47
C SER A 113 12.65 -2.49 8.50
N SER A 114 11.35 -2.57 8.73
CA SER A 114 10.41 -3.26 7.85
C SER A 114 10.40 -2.68 6.43
N GLU A 115 10.37 -1.34 6.31
CA GLU A 115 10.40 -0.66 5.02
C GLU A 115 11.77 -0.81 4.31
N TRP A 116 12.87 -0.80 5.07
CA TRP A 116 14.22 -0.99 4.52
C TRP A 116 14.36 -2.37 3.89
N PHE A 117 14.12 -3.44 4.64
CA PHE A 117 14.27 -4.80 4.15
C PHE A 117 13.28 -5.14 3.02
N ALA A 118 12.04 -4.64 3.10
CA ALA A 118 11.09 -4.78 2.01
C ALA A 118 11.55 -4.04 0.72
N GLY A 119 12.22 -2.90 0.89
CA GLY A 119 12.80 -2.14 -0.22
C GLY A 119 14.01 -2.84 -0.84
N LEU A 120 14.90 -3.40 -0.03
CA LEU A 120 16.04 -4.19 -0.50
C LEU A 120 15.56 -5.45 -1.26
N LYS A 121 14.56 -6.15 -0.74
CA LYS A 121 13.95 -7.29 -1.43
C LYS A 121 13.43 -6.89 -2.81
N ARG A 122 12.71 -5.78 -2.90
CA ARG A 122 12.23 -5.24 -4.19
C ARG A 122 13.37 -4.86 -5.12
N LYS A 123 14.43 -4.19 -4.62
CA LYS A 123 15.62 -3.86 -5.42
C LYS A 123 16.24 -5.11 -6.03
N LYS A 124 16.37 -6.17 -5.23
CA LYS A 124 16.94 -7.46 -5.68
C LYS A 124 16.07 -8.16 -6.72
N THR A 125 14.73 -8.12 -6.58
CA THR A 125 13.81 -8.88 -7.45
C THR A 125 13.41 -8.13 -8.71
N ILE A 126 13.23 -6.81 -8.66
CA ILE A 126 12.67 -6.01 -9.76
C ILE A 126 13.51 -4.80 -10.13
N GLY A 127 14.68 -4.65 -9.53
CA GLY A 127 15.50 -3.45 -9.65
C GLY A 127 14.91 -2.26 -8.86
N GLY A 128 15.52 -1.11 -9.01
CA GLY A 128 15.07 0.13 -8.39
C GLY A 128 16.07 0.68 -7.37
N ARG A 129 15.67 1.80 -6.76
CA ARG A 129 16.51 2.50 -5.77
C ARG A 129 16.27 1.95 -4.37
N VAL A 130 17.26 2.09 -3.49
CA VAL A 130 17.08 1.87 -2.05
C VAL A 130 15.99 2.81 -1.50
N PRO A 131 15.26 2.39 -0.43
CA PRO A 131 14.29 3.26 0.20
C PRO A 131 14.92 4.55 0.72
N GLY A 132 14.45 5.70 0.24
CA GLY A 132 14.93 7.01 0.66
C GLY A 132 14.28 7.53 1.95
N PHE A 133 14.57 8.79 2.28
CA PHE A 133 14.04 9.50 3.44
C PHE A 133 12.54 9.83 3.30
N LYS A 134 11.86 9.96 4.43
CA LYS A 134 10.49 10.47 4.48
C LYS A 134 10.49 11.99 4.36
N SER A 135 9.75 12.50 3.40
CA SER A 135 9.60 13.95 3.17
C SER A 135 8.28 14.45 3.75
N ARG A 136 8.29 15.64 4.37
CA ARG A 136 7.10 16.34 4.86
C ARG A 136 6.08 16.62 3.73
N HIS A 137 6.57 16.85 2.52
CA HIS A 137 5.72 17.14 1.36
C HIS A 137 4.99 15.92 0.78
N ARG A 138 5.42 14.70 1.14
CA ARG A 138 4.80 13.44 0.69
C ARG A 138 3.69 12.95 1.59
N GLY A 139 3.47 13.61 2.72
CA GLY A 139 2.42 13.30 3.66
C GLY A 139 2.85 13.46 5.11
N LEU A 140 1.89 13.78 5.96
CA LEU A 140 2.04 13.87 7.40
C LEU A 140 1.37 12.66 8.04
N GLY A 141 2.09 11.97 8.90
CA GLY A 141 1.57 10.83 9.63
C GLY A 141 2.57 10.30 10.64
N PHE A 142 2.09 9.49 11.56
CA PHE A 142 2.91 8.79 12.53
C PHE A 142 2.29 7.44 12.91
N VAL A 143 3.10 6.58 13.50
CA VAL A 143 2.65 5.34 14.13
C VAL A 143 2.80 5.48 15.63
N CYS A 144 1.81 5.01 16.39
CA CYS A 144 1.86 4.94 17.83
C CYS A 144 1.54 3.52 18.30
N TRP A 145 2.42 2.93 19.10
CA TRP A 145 2.15 1.66 19.76
C TRP A 145 1.06 1.84 20.81
N ARG A 146 0.16 0.84 20.88
CA ARG A 146 -0.81 0.77 21.96
C ARG A 146 -0.10 0.50 23.28
N ASN A 147 -0.32 1.37 24.25
CA ASN A 147 0.11 1.17 25.63
C ASN A 147 -1.12 1.22 26.53
N ALA A 148 -1.39 0.13 27.23
CA ALA A 148 -2.57 -0.02 28.11
C ALA A 148 -2.34 0.49 29.55
N SER A 149 -1.20 1.15 29.84
CA SER A 149 -0.95 1.78 31.15
C SER A 149 -1.96 2.90 31.46
N LYS A 150 -2.02 3.32 32.75
CA LYS A 150 -2.94 4.41 33.22
C LYS A 150 -2.78 5.72 32.45
N THR A 151 -1.59 6.00 31.88
CA THR A 151 -1.32 7.14 31.00
C THR A 151 -1.51 6.83 29.51
N GLY A 152 -2.07 5.70 29.21
CA GLY A 152 -2.22 4.99 27.95
C GLY A 152 -2.14 5.78 26.67
N ASN A 153 -1.40 5.23 25.70
CA ASN A 153 -1.28 5.78 24.36
C ASN A 153 -1.98 4.89 23.34
N ALA A 154 -2.55 5.52 22.32
CA ALA A 154 -3.29 4.87 21.26
C ALA A 154 -4.46 3.99 21.76
N LEU A 155 -5.08 4.37 22.88
CA LEU A 155 -6.28 3.71 23.42
C LEU A 155 -7.51 4.18 22.66
N PHE A 156 -8.30 3.21 22.21
CA PHE A 156 -9.61 3.48 21.61
C PHE A 156 -10.72 3.31 22.66
N HIS A 157 -11.61 4.29 22.72
CA HIS A 157 -12.83 4.24 23.51
C HIS A 157 -14.02 4.49 22.59
N GLN A 158 -14.99 3.61 22.59
CA GLN A 158 -16.22 3.79 21.84
C GLN A 158 -17.10 4.80 22.56
N THR A 159 -17.58 5.83 21.87
CA THR A 159 -18.41 6.90 22.42
C THR A 159 -19.85 6.88 21.92
N GLY A 160 -20.14 6.03 20.94
CA GLY A 160 -21.46 5.83 20.36
C GLY A 160 -21.46 4.71 19.31
N ARG A 161 -22.64 4.40 18.74
CA ARG A 161 -22.80 3.30 17.77
C ARG A 161 -21.84 3.38 16.57
N LYS A 162 -21.56 4.60 16.09
CA LYS A 162 -20.69 4.86 14.91
C LYS A 162 -19.56 5.84 15.22
N SER A 163 -19.24 6.06 16.48
CA SER A 163 -18.23 7.02 16.91
C SER A 163 -17.34 6.46 18.00
N GLY A 164 -16.11 6.93 18.06
CA GLY A 164 -15.17 6.63 19.11
C GLY A 164 -14.06 7.67 19.15
N VAL A 165 -13.20 7.54 20.13
CA VAL A 165 -12.03 8.40 20.30
C VAL A 165 -10.77 7.56 20.47
N VAL A 166 -9.65 8.06 19.92
CA VAL A 166 -8.31 7.52 20.18
C VAL A 166 -7.53 8.58 20.93
N VAL A 167 -6.95 8.20 22.05
CA VAL A 167 -6.20 9.10 22.93
C VAL A 167 -4.70 8.93 22.68
N ILE A 168 -4.02 10.04 22.43
CA ILE A 168 -2.56 10.16 22.45
C ILE A 168 -2.20 11.01 23.66
N ALA A 169 -1.48 10.45 24.60
CA ALA A 169 -1.08 11.09 25.82
C ALA A 169 0.42 11.35 25.86
N GLY A 170 0.82 12.46 26.44
CA GLY A 170 2.22 12.81 26.62
C GLY A 170 2.43 13.59 27.90
N MET A 171 3.70 13.82 28.20
CA MET A 171 4.15 14.55 29.36
C MET A 171 5.24 15.56 28.94
N ASN A 172 5.10 16.78 29.41
CA ASN A 172 6.16 17.77 29.25
C ASN A 172 7.35 17.43 30.15
N PRO A 173 8.59 17.70 29.75
CA PRO A 173 9.74 17.60 30.66
C PRO A 173 9.59 18.52 31.84
N THR A 174 9.97 18.08 33.05
CA THR A 174 9.79 18.85 34.29
C THR A 174 10.42 20.24 34.22
N ARG A 175 11.63 20.35 33.66
CA ARG A 175 12.34 21.65 33.48
C ARG A 175 11.61 22.63 32.54
N TRP A 176 10.70 22.12 31.71
CA TRP A 176 9.94 22.89 30.73
C TRP A 176 8.42 22.88 31.07
N ARG A 177 8.09 22.75 32.37
CA ARG A 177 6.70 22.87 32.81
C ARG A 177 6.28 24.33 32.77
N LYS A 178 5.17 24.63 32.12
CA LYS A 178 4.60 25.96 32.18
C LYS A 178 4.11 26.25 33.60
N PRO A 179 4.42 27.41 34.19
CA PRO A 179 3.95 27.76 35.51
C PRO A 179 2.43 27.61 35.67
N GLY A 180 1.97 27.04 36.77
CA GLY A 180 0.54 26.81 37.05
C GLY A 180 -0.12 25.66 36.31
N GLU A 181 0.58 24.99 35.37
CA GLU A 181 -0.01 23.85 34.63
C GLU A 181 0.53 22.49 35.12
N LYS A 182 -0.30 21.44 34.96
CA LYS A 182 0.12 20.04 35.14
C LYS A 182 1.10 19.64 34.05
N LEU A 183 1.87 18.56 34.25
CA LEU A 183 2.84 18.07 33.24
C LEU A 183 2.15 17.34 32.08
N HIS A 184 1.03 16.69 32.34
CA HIS A 184 0.37 15.77 31.40
C HIS A 184 -0.58 16.50 30.46
N TRP A 185 -0.49 16.11 29.19
CA TRP A 185 -1.39 16.55 28.13
C TRP A 185 -1.94 15.35 27.35
N ARG A 186 -3.06 15.56 26.68
CA ARG A 186 -3.69 14.54 25.82
C ARG A 186 -4.23 15.19 24.55
N VAL A 187 -4.15 14.46 23.44
CA VAL A 187 -4.89 14.77 22.22
C VAL A 187 -5.90 13.66 22.01
N VAL A 188 -7.16 14.04 21.91
CA VAL A 188 -8.30 13.15 21.70
C VAL A 188 -8.67 13.23 20.23
N ILE A 189 -8.46 12.14 19.50
CA ILE A 189 -8.76 12.03 18.06
C ILE A 189 -10.14 11.41 17.93
N HIS A 190 -11.12 12.18 17.48
CA HIS A 190 -12.48 11.70 17.20
C HIS A 190 -12.49 10.92 15.88
N VAL A 191 -13.03 9.71 15.89
CA VAL A 191 -13.07 8.83 14.72
C VAL A 191 -14.49 8.30 14.48
N ARG A 192 -14.80 8.13 13.19
CA ARG A 192 -16.04 7.49 12.75
C ARG A 192 -15.79 6.01 12.49
N VAL A 193 -16.54 5.16 13.18
CA VAL A 193 -16.40 3.70 13.16
C VAL A 193 -17.61 3.10 12.48
N SER A 194 -17.41 2.22 11.51
CA SER A 194 -18.49 1.49 10.84
C SER A 194 -18.67 0.06 11.37
N GLN A 195 -17.68 -0.44 12.09
CA GLN A 195 -17.64 -1.79 12.67
C GLN A 195 -16.90 -1.74 14.02
N PRO A 196 -17.16 -2.66 14.96
CA PRO A 196 -16.41 -2.75 16.21
C PRO A 196 -14.90 -2.81 15.95
N ILE A 197 -14.14 -2.07 16.76
CA ILE A 197 -12.68 -2.10 16.65
C ILE A 197 -12.17 -3.37 17.32
N ARG A 198 -11.49 -4.20 16.53
CA ARG A 198 -10.88 -5.45 16.95
C ARG A 198 -9.62 -5.18 17.78
N PRO A 199 -9.13 -6.16 18.56
CA PRO A 199 -7.84 -6.07 19.24
C PRO A 199 -6.74 -5.62 18.27
N TYR A 200 -5.92 -4.68 18.68
CA TYR A 200 -4.88 -4.06 17.85
C TYR A 200 -3.64 -3.76 18.69
N THR A 201 -2.49 -3.66 18.02
CA THR A 201 -1.18 -3.40 18.64
C THR A 201 -0.70 -1.97 18.43
N SER A 202 -1.15 -1.30 17.36
CA SER A 202 -0.75 0.06 17.04
C SER A 202 -1.83 0.80 16.25
N VAL A 203 -1.73 2.12 16.25
CA VAL A 203 -2.49 2.99 15.38
C VAL A 203 -1.55 3.71 14.41
N HIS A 204 -1.92 3.75 13.13
CA HIS A 204 -1.25 4.54 12.11
C HIS A 204 -2.12 5.74 11.79
N VAL A 205 -1.66 6.92 12.10
CA VAL A 205 -2.33 8.19 11.78
C VAL A 205 -1.81 8.68 10.43
N ASP A 206 -2.71 8.84 9.48
CA ASP A 206 -2.49 9.56 8.22
C ASP A 206 -3.19 10.91 8.33
N TRP A 207 -2.44 11.90 8.79
CA TRP A 207 -2.97 13.23 9.05
C TRP A 207 -3.31 13.99 7.78
N THR A 208 -2.58 13.72 6.69
CA THR A 208 -2.84 14.32 5.38
C THR A 208 -4.22 13.94 4.84
N HIS A 209 -4.61 12.67 4.99
CA HIS A 209 -5.89 12.15 4.50
C HIS A 209 -6.95 12.03 5.59
N LYS A 210 -6.69 12.58 6.79
CA LYS A 210 -7.59 12.53 7.96
C LYS A 210 -8.13 11.12 8.21
N SER A 211 -7.22 10.15 8.26
CA SER A 211 -7.58 8.75 8.51
C SER A 211 -6.66 8.10 9.54
N LEU A 212 -7.21 7.15 10.28
CA LEU A 212 -6.49 6.36 11.27
C LEU A 212 -6.69 4.88 10.95
N THR A 213 -5.63 4.10 11.05
CA THR A 213 -5.66 2.66 10.79
C THR A 213 -5.19 1.90 12.02
N PHE A 214 -6.04 1.02 12.53
CA PHE A 214 -5.68 0.07 13.58
C PHE A 214 -4.97 -1.12 12.97
N THR A 215 -3.82 -1.52 13.51
CA THR A 215 -3.12 -2.75 13.12
C THR A 215 -3.67 -3.89 13.97
N ASN A 216 -4.67 -4.58 13.43
CA ASN A 216 -5.37 -5.64 14.12
C ASN A 216 -4.58 -6.96 14.09
N MET A 217 -4.76 -7.77 15.12
CA MET A 217 -4.38 -9.17 15.08
C MET A 217 -5.27 -9.92 14.07
N PRO A 218 -4.72 -10.90 13.35
CA PRO A 218 -5.55 -11.79 12.54
C PRO A 218 -6.60 -12.44 13.43
N LEU A 219 -7.87 -12.36 13.04
CA LEU A 219 -8.91 -13.20 13.65
C LEU A 219 -9.06 -14.45 12.81
N PRO A 220 -9.31 -15.59 13.46
CA PRO A 220 -9.75 -16.78 12.74
C PRO A 220 -10.96 -16.42 11.87
N LEU A 221 -10.91 -16.79 10.61
CA LEU A 221 -12.04 -16.66 9.71
C LEU A 221 -12.78 -18.01 9.74
N PRO A 222 -13.98 -18.11 10.32
CA PRO A 222 -14.69 -19.37 10.36
C PRO A 222 -14.94 -19.87 8.93
N ARG A 223 -14.60 -21.12 8.68
CA ARG A 223 -14.89 -21.81 7.43
C ARG A 223 -16.29 -22.40 7.49
N THR A 224 -17.04 -22.25 6.40
CA THR A 224 -18.43 -22.73 6.28
C THR A 224 -18.56 -23.87 5.30
N GLY A 225 -17.47 -24.25 4.61
CA GLY A 225 -17.43 -25.34 3.64
C GLY A 225 -16.02 -25.87 3.43
N ASN A 226 -15.94 -27.04 2.81
CA ASN A 226 -14.69 -27.75 2.47
C ASN A 226 -14.51 -27.87 0.95
N GLY A 227 -15.08 -26.95 0.16
CA GLY A 227 -14.96 -26.97 -1.29
C GLY A 227 -13.53 -26.77 -1.79
N GLU A 228 -13.31 -27.14 -3.03
CA GLU A 228 -12.07 -26.94 -3.76
C GLU A 228 -12.38 -26.19 -5.06
N VAL A 229 -11.62 -25.14 -5.37
CA VAL A 229 -11.90 -24.31 -6.53
C VAL A 229 -10.64 -23.81 -7.22
N GLY A 230 -10.64 -23.93 -8.55
CA GLY A 230 -9.66 -23.29 -9.42
C GLY A 230 -10.14 -21.90 -9.84
N LEU A 231 -9.26 -20.94 -9.88
CA LEU A 231 -9.54 -19.56 -10.26
C LEU A 231 -8.66 -19.14 -11.43
N ASP A 232 -9.28 -18.89 -12.59
CA ASP A 232 -8.64 -18.21 -13.71
C ASP A 232 -8.85 -16.70 -13.62
N ARG A 233 -7.81 -15.91 -13.93
CA ARG A 233 -7.79 -14.43 -13.84
C ARG A 233 -7.87 -13.81 -15.22
N GLY A 234 -9.02 -13.26 -15.58
CA GLY A 234 -9.28 -12.68 -16.89
C GLY A 234 -9.38 -11.14 -16.91
N CYS A 235 -9.34 -10.59 -18.12
CA CYS A 235 -9.58 -9.17 -18.38
C CYS A 235 -11.08 -8.88 -18.65
N VAL A 236 -11.81 -9.82 -19.22
CA VAL A 236 -13.25 -9.73 -19.45
C VAL A 236 -13.97 -9.96 -18.13
N HIS A 237 -13.83 -11.14 -17.58
CA HIS A 237 -14.21 -11.48 -16.22
C HIS A 237 -12.98 -11.34 -15.30
N THR A 238 -13.18 -10.83 -14.09
CA THR A 238 -12.06 -10.68 -13.15
C THR A 238 -11.58 -12.03 -12.64
N LEU A 239 -12.52 -12.95 -12.40
CA LEU A 239 -12.29 -14.34 -12.03
C LEU A 239 -13.33 -15.23 -12.73
N ALA A 240 -12.87 -16.32 -13.32
CA ALA A 240 -13.68 -17.46 -13.68
C ALA A 240 -13.35 -18.63 -12.73
N LEU A 241 -14.37 -19.30 -12.22
CA LEU A 241 -14.24 -20.39 -11.26
C LEU A 241 -14.42 -21.73 -11.97
N SER A 242 -13.81 -22.77 -11.45
CA SER A 242 -13.93 -24.13 -11.98
C SER A 242 -15.34 -24.70 -11.88
N ASP A 243 -16.21 -24.13 -11.04
CA ASP A 243 -17.64 -24.44 -10.93
C ASP A 243 -18.51 -23.75 -12.00
N GLY A 244 -17.91 -22.97 -12.90
CA GLY A 244 -18.62 -22.19 -13.93
C GLY A 244 -19.07 -20.79 -13.50
N THR A 245 -18.83 -20.40 -12.24
CA THR A 245 -19.21 -19.08 -11.74
C THR A 245 -18.23 -17.99 -12.20
N PHE A 246 -18.77 -16.84 -12.59
CA PHE A 246 -17.96 -15.64 -12.87
C PHE A 246 -18.11 -14.60 -11.77
N MET A 247 -17.01 -13.92 -11.45
CA MET A 247 -16.98 -12.84 -10.46
C MET A 247 -16.28 -11.62 -11.03
N ASP A 248 -17.04 -10.51 -11.13
CA ASP A 248 -16.56 -9.28 -11.75
C ASP A 248 -16.35 -8.15 -10.76
N MET A 249 -15.15 -7.56 -10.84
CA MET A 249 -14.81 -6.37 -10.06
C MET A 249 -15.52 -5.15 -10.63
N PRO A 250 -16.09 -4.26 -9.77
CA PRO A 250 -16.75 -3.05 -10.24
C PRO A 250 -15.84 -2.18 -11.08
N LYS A 251 -16.18 -1.99 -12.34
CA LYS A 251 -15.48 -1.09 -13.26
C LYS A 251 -15.94 0.37 -13.04
N PRO A 252 -15.08 1.37 -13.32
CA PRO A 252 -15.51 2.76 -13.32
C PRO A 252 -16.59 2.99 -14.37
N SER A 253 -17.60 3.81 -14.07
CA SER A 253 -18.61 4.18 -15.05
C SER A 253 -18.04 5.03 -16.18
N LYS A 254 -18.73 5.07 -17.32
CA LYS A 254 -18.37 5.95 -18.45
C LYS A 254 -18.26 7.43 -18.01
N ALA A 255 -19.17 7.87 -17.14
CA ALA A 255 -19.17 9.23 -16.59
C ALA A 255 -17.96 9.50 -15.69
N GLU A 256 -17.59 8.55 -14.82
CA GLU A 256 -16.37 8.65 -13.98
C GLU A 256 -15.10 8.72 -14.83
N LEU A 257 -14.98 7.88 -15.86
CA LEU A 257 -13.84 7.91 -16.78
C LEU A 257 -13.75 9.24 -17.55
N LYS A 258 -14.89 9.75 -18.06
CA LYS A 258 -14.97 11.07 -18.70
C LYS A 258 -14.53 12.18 -17.75
N ARG A 259 -14.99 12.14 -16.49
CA ARG A 259 -14.62 13.12 -15.46
C ARG A 259 -13.14 13.05 -15.10
N LEU A 260 -12.56 11.86 -14.93
CA LEU A 260 -11.12 11.69 -14.69
C LEU A 260 -10.29 12.28 -15.84
N LYS A 261 -10.65 11.96 -17.09
CA LYS A 261 -9.97 12.49 -18.27
C LYS A 261 -10.07 14.03 -18.36
N HIS A 262 -11.24 14.59 -18.04
CA HIS A 262 -11.42 16.06 -17.97
C HIS A 262 -10.51 16.68 -16.92
N LEU A 263 -10.47 16.11 -15.69
CA LEU A 263 -9.61 16.64 -14.61
C LEU A 263 -8.13 16.53 -14.97
N GLN A 264 -7.68 15.44 -15.59
CA GLN A 264 -6.30 15.30 -16.07
C GLN A 264 -5.94 16.37 -17.11
N ARG A 265 -6.80 16.59 -18.11
CA ARG A 265 -6.60 17.64 -19.12
C ARG A 265 -6.57 19.05 -18.49
N LYS A 266 -7.43 19.28 -17.49
CA LYS A 266 -7.46 20.56 -16.76
C LYS A 266 -6.18 20.75 -15.96
N MET A 267 -5.67 19.72 -15.28
CA MET A 267 -4.40 19.77 -14.57
C MET A 267 -3.23 20.07 -15.52
N ALA A 268 -3.16 19.40 -16.66
CA ALA A 268 -2.11 19.63 -17.66
C ALA A 268 -2.10 21.06 -18.20
N ARG A 269 -3.29 21.67 -18.44
CA ARG A 269 -3.39 23.08 -18.82
C ARG A 269 -2.92 24.03 -17.71
N GLN A 270 -3.27 23.71 -16.46
CA GLN A 270 -2.84 24.51 -15.31
C GLN A 270 -1.34 24.40 -15.06
N ASP A 271 -0.73 23.23 -15.31
CA ASP A 271 0.70 23.02 -15.19
C ASP A 271 1.47 23.84 -16.24
N ARG A 272 1.05 23.80 -17.53
CA ARG A 272 1.63 24.63 -18.60
C ARG A 272 1.52 26.13 -18.29
N ALA A 273 0.35 26.60 -17.83
CA ALA A 273 0.16 28.00 -17.45
C ALA A 273 1.02 28.42 -16.25
N ASN A 274 1.36 27.48 -15.36
CA ASN A 274 2.26 27.73 -14.24
C ASN A 274 3.73 27.79 -14.70
N GLU A 275 4.12 26.89 -15.60
CA GLU A 275 5.45 26.86 -16.22
C GLU A 275 5.72 28.16 -17.02
N ALA A 276 4.76 28.62 -17.81
CA ALA A 276 4.85 29.88 -18.56
C ALA A 276 5.04 31.12 -17.66
N ARG A 277 4.67 31.04 -16.37
CA ARG A 277 4.88 32.09 -15.36
C ARG A 277 6.15 31.90 -14.53
N GLY A 278 7.08 31.06 -14.97
CA GLY A 278 8.35 30.79 -14.27
C GLY A 278 8.25 29.83 -13.07
N GLY A 279 7.12 29.18 -12.88
CA GLY A 279 6.91 28.18 -11.81
C GLY A 279 7.51 26.83 -12.16
N ARG A 280 8.67 26.51 -11.62
CA ARG A 280 9.44 25.30 -11.97
C ARG A 280 8.98 23.96 -11.37
N THR A 281 8.05 23.89 -10.41
CA THR A 281 7.73 22.62 -9.71
C THR A 281 6.29 22.53 -9.20
N ALA A 282 5.81 21.30 -9.00
CA ALA A 282 4.54 20.99 -8.32
C ALA A 282 4.42 21.60 -6.90
N LYS A 283 5.53 22.00 -6.26
CA LYS A 283 5.57 22.69 -4.95
C LYS A 283 4.97 24.10 -5.02
N LEU A 284 5.03 24.75 -6.19
CA LEU A 284 4.48 26.08 -6.45
C LEU A 284 3.13 26.02 -7.17
N ALA A 285 2.47 24.87 -7.17
CA ALA A 285 1.18 24.72 -7.82
C ALA A 285 0.13 25.70 -7.27
N SER A 286 -0.55 26.42 -8.15
CA SER A 286 -1.59 27.38 -7.78
C SER A 286 -2.70 26.73 -6.95
N LYS A 287 -3.42 27.51 -6.12
CA LYS A 287 -4.58 27.03 -5.34
C LYS A 287 -5.62 26.36 -6.24
N ARG A 288 -5.80 26.85 -7.48
CA ARG A 288 -6.70 26.24 -8.49
C ARG A 288 -6.22 24.84 -8.89
N ARG A 289 -4.91 24.67 -9.12
CA ARG A 289 -4.31 23.38 -9.45
C ARG A 289 -4.47 22.37 -8.30
N GLN A 290 -4.22 22.82 -7.06
CA GLN A 290 -4.39 21.99 -5.85
C GLN A 290 -5.86 21.54 -5.70
N LYS A 291 -6.84 22.44 -5.92
CA LYS A 291 -8.27 22.10 -5.91
C LYS A 291 -8.62 21.06 -6.98
N THR A 292 -8.09 21.19 -8.20
CA THR A 292 -8.31 20.21 -9.27
C THR A 292 -7.71 18.86 -8.93
N LEU A 293 -6.51 18.83 -8.37
CA LEU A 293 -5.86 17.61 -7.89
C LEU A 293 -6.67 16.93 -6.76
N SER A 294 -7.20 17.72 -5.82
CA SER A 294 -8.07 17.19 -4.75
C SER A 294 -9.32 16.53 -5.32
N GLN A 295 -9.98 17.14 -6.32
CA GLN A 295 -11.14 16.55 -7.00
C GLN A 295 -10.78 15.25 -7.73
N PHE A 296 -9.64 15.23 -8.42
CA PHE A 296 -9.13 14.02 -9.09
C PHE A 296 -8.86 12.90 -8.08
N ASN A 297 -8.13 13.19 -7.01
CA ASN A 297 -7.81 12.22 -5.96
C ASN A 297 -9.06 11.70 -5.24
N ALA A 298 -10.06 12.54 -5.01
CA ALA A 298 -11.33 12.15 -4.39
C ALA A 298 -12.09 11.15 -5.27
N LEU A 299 -12.15 11.38 -6.58
CA LEU A 299 -12.80 10.47 -7.53
C LEU A 299 -12.02 9.15 -7.67
N GLN A 300 -10.70 9.21 -7.85
CA GLN A 300 -9.85 8.03 -7.86
C GLN A 300 -9.98 7.20 -6.55
N GLY A 301 -9.96 7.87 -5.42
CA GLY A 301 -10.13 7.22 -4.12
C GLY A 301 -11.49 6.51 -3.97
N ARG A 302 -12.56 7.04 -4.59
CA ARG A 302 -13.89 6.40 -4.61
C ARG A 302 -13.84 5.09 -5.41
N ILE A 303 -13.24 5.12 -6.61
CA ILE A 303 -13.09 3.94 -7.47
C ILE A 303 -12.26 2.86 -6.77
N VAL A 304 -11.13 3.26 -6.18
CA VAL A 304 -10.24 2.34 -5.44
C VAL A 304 -10.96 1.73 -4.23
N ARG A 305 -11.75 2.50 -3.49
CA ARG A 305 -12.52 1.97 -2.34
C ARG A 305 -13.55 0.91 -2.77
N ARG A 306 -14.31 1.15 -3.87
CA ARG A 306 -15.27 0.14 -4.40
C ARG A 306 -14.57 -1.16 -4.76
N ARG A 307 -13.42 -1.09 -5.46
CA ARG A 307 -12.62 -2.26 -5.84
C ARG A 307 -12.10 -3.01 -4.61
N ASN A 308 -11.59 -2.27 -3.64
CA ASN A 308 -11.09 -2.87 -2.40
C ASN A 308 -12.21 -3.55 -1.58
N ASP A 309 -13.40 -2.96 -1.50
CA ASP A 309 -14.56 -3.56 -0.85
C ASP A 309 -14.97 -4.86 -1.53
N TRP A 310 -15.00 -4.86 -2.88
CA TRP A 310 -15.27 -6.07 -3.65
C TRP A 310 -14.22 -7.17 -3.39
N ILE A 311 -12.92 -6.82 -3.41
CA ILE A 311 -11.83 -7.77 -3.09
C ILE A 311 -12.04 -8.36 -1.71
N GLU A 312 -12.31 -7.53 -0.70
CA GLU A 312 -12.51 -8.01 0.67
C GLU A 312 -13.71 -8.96 0.78
N LYS A 313 -14.84 -8.63 0.17
CA LYS A 313 -16.04 -9.48 0.17
C LYS A 313 -15.83 -10.78 -0.59
N THR A 314 -15.30 -10.71 -1.82
CA THR A 314 -15.06 -11.87 -2.67
C THR A 314 -14.05 -12.83 -2.05
N THR A 315 -12.91 -12.33 -1.57
CA THR A 315 -11.90 -13.19 -0.93
C THR A 315 -12.38 -13.77 0.40
N THR A 316 -13.27 -13.09 1.14
CA THR A 316 -13.91 -13.68 2.34
C THR A 316 -14.81 -14.82 1.94
N ARG A 317 -15.70 -14.62 0.98
CA ARG A 317 -16.64 -15.64 0.51
C ARG A 317 -15.92 -16.89 -0.03
N LEU A 318 -14.89 -16.70 -0.85
CA LEU A 318 -14.08 -17.78 -1.39
C LEU A 318 -13.36 -18.56 -0.27
N ALA A 319 -12.69 -17.86 0.65
CA ALA A 319 -11.97 -18.49 1.73
C ALA A 319 -12.90 -19.21 2.73
N GLN A 320 -14.11 -18.70 2.97
CA GLN A 320 -15.06 -19.37 3.86
C GLN A 320 -15.62 -20.66 3.26
N LYS A 321 -15.86 -20.70 1.93
CA LYS A 321 -16.45 -21.84 1.26
C LYS A 321 -15.48 -22.98 0.94
N ASN A 322 -14.17 -22.67 0.81
CA ASN A 322 -13.21 -23.61 0.26
C ASN A 322 -12.06 -23.90 1.22
N ILE A 323 -11.64 -25.16 1.26
CA ILE A 323 -10.43 -25.61 1.94
C ILE A 323 -9.19 -25.44 1.06
N LEU A 324 -9.38 -25.58 -0.27
CA LEU A 324 -8.33 -25.43 -1.26
C LEU A 324 -8.78 -24.44 -2.35
N ILE A 325 -7.89 -23.50 -2.64
CA ILE A 325 -8.06 -22.57 -3.77
C ILE A 325 -6.79 -22.65 -4.63
N ALA A 326 -6.95 -22.89 -5.92
CA ALA A 326 -5.87 -22.93 -6.88
C ALA A 326 -5.88 -21.67 -7.77
N MET A 327 -4.69 -21.12 -8.07
CA MET A 327 -4.50 -19.99 -9.00
C MET A 327 -3.23 -20.19 -9.81
N GLU A 328 -3.18 -19.61 -11.01
CA GLU A 328 -1.96 -19.58 -11.82
C GLU A 328 -0.89 -18.66 -11.25
N ASP A 329 0.38 -18.97 -11.54
CA ASP A 329 1.50 -18.04 -11.34
C ASP A 329 1.62 -17.12 -12.56
N LEU A 330 1.04 -15.92 -12.45
CA LEU A 330 1.13 -14.89 -13.51
C LEU A 330 2.13 -13.81 -13.13
N ASP A 331 3.16 -13.62 -13.95
CA ASP A 331 4.03 -12.46 -13.86
C ASP A 331 3.34 -11.20 -14.43
N VAL A 332 2.50 -10.58 -13.61
CA VAL A 332 1.78 -9.36 -13.97
C VAL A 332 2.72 -8.23 -14.38
N GLN A 333 3.95 -8.23 -13.86
CA GLN A 333 4.94 -7.20 -14.18
C GLN A 333 5.48 -7.39 -15.60
N ALA A 334 5.84 -8.61 -15.98
CA ALA A 334 6.23 -8.94 -17.36
C ALA A 334 5.09 -8.68 -18.34
N MET A 335 3.86 -9.11 -17.97
CA MET A 335 2.66 -8.88 -18.79
C MET A 335 2.37 -7.40 -19.05
N THR A 336 2.73 -6.50 -18.14
CA THR A 336 2.44 -5.06 -18.25
C THR A 336 3.63 -4.21 -18.70
N ARG A 337 4.75 -4.81 -19.08
CA ARG A 337 5.90 -4.10 -19.66
C ARG A 337 5.51 -3.34 -20.92
N ARG A 338 6.15 -2.20 -21.12
CA ARG A 338 6.01 -1.44 -22.38
C ARG A 338 6.70 -2.20 -23.52
N PRO A 339 6.15 -2.17 -24.74
CA PRO A 339 6.85 -2.69 -25.90
C PRO A 339 8.20 -1.96 -26.08
N LYS A 340 9.22 -2.68 -26.50
CA LYS A 340 10.51 -2.06 -26.84
C LYS A 340 10.33 -1.14 -28.05
N PRO A 341 11.07 -0.01 -28.15
CA PRO A 341 11.15 0.77 -29.35
C PRO A 341 11.61 -0.12 -30.53
N LYS A 342 11.00 0.05 -31.70
CA LYS A 342 11.38 -0.65 -32.94
C LYS A 342 12.01 0.40 -33.86
N PRO A 343 13.36 0.47 -33.96
CA PRO A 343 14.01 1.42 -34.86
C PRO A 343 13.55 1.22 -36.29
N ASP A 344 13.46 2.29 -37.04
CA ASP A 344 13.21 2.26 -38.48
C ASP A 344 14.53 2.02 -39.20
N PRO A 345 14.67 0.91 -39.96
CA PRO A 345 15.94 0.60 -40.66
C PRO A 345 16.25 1.61 -41.78
N ASP A 346 15.22 2.23 -42.37
CA ASP A 346 15.35 3.13 -43.49
C ASP A 346 15.53 4.60 -43.06
N LYS A 347 15.29 4.92 -41.79
CA LYS A 347 15.34 6.28 -41.26
C LYS A 347 15.98 6.36 -39.87
N PRO A 348 17.33 6.54 -39.79
CA PRO A 348 18.03 6.66 -38.51
C PRO A 348 17.40 7.71 -37.59
N GLY A 349 17.19 7.35 -36.33
CA GLY A 349 16.53 8.18 -35.31
C GLY A 349 15.00 8.14 -35.32
N HIS A 350 14.36 7.48 -36.29
CA HIS A 350 12.93 7.24 -36.33
C HIS A 350 12.56 5.84 -35.80
N TYR A 351 11.28 5.67 -35.40
CA TYR A 351 10.78 4.41 -34.82
C TYR A 351 9.47 4.00 -35.52
N LEU A 352 9.39 2.73 -35.84
CA LEU A 352 8.18 2.08 -36.38
C LEU A 352 7.11 1.91 -35.31
N SER A 353 5.86 1.74 -35.77
CA SER A 353 4.75 1.39 -34.88
C SER A 353 4.97 0.04 -34.22
N ASN A 354 4.94 -0.02 -32.89
CA ASN A 354 5.19 -1.24 -32.10
C ASN A 354 3.97 -1.70 -31.28
N GLY A 355 2.76 -1.25 -31.64
CA GLY A 355 1.52 -1.62 -30.92
C GLY A 355 1.37 -1.00 -29.52
N ALA A 356 2.18 0.02 -29.16
CA ALA A 356 2.21 0.62 -27.83
C ALA A 356 0.83 1.15 -27.35
N LYS A 357 -0.03 1.66 -28.25
CA LYS A 357 -1.38 2.12 -27.92
C LYS A 357 -2.28 0.97 -27.48
N ALA A 358 -2.31 -0.14 -28.23
CA ALA A 358 -3.09 -1.34 -27.91
C ALA A 358 -2.58 -1.97 -26.59
N LYS A 359 -1.26 -2.10 -26.44
CA LYS A 359 -0.61 -2.61 -25.21
C LYS A 359 -0.94 -1.75 -23.99
N ALA A 360 -0.96 -0.43 -24.13
CA ALA A 360 -1.36 0.48 -23.05
C ALA A 360 -2.84 0.29 -22.64
N GLY A 361 -3.71 -0.08 -23.58
CA GLY A 361 -5.11 -0.47 -23.31
C GLY A 361 -5.18 -1.73 -22.47
N LEU A 362 -4.51 -2.79 -22.91
CA LEU A 362 -4.42 -4.07 -22.21
C LEU A 362 -3.80 -3.90 -20.80
N ASN A 363 -2.70 -3.15 -20.69
CA ASN A 363 -2.06 -2.89 -19.40
C ASN A 363 -3.01 -2.18 -18.41
N ARG A 364 -3.84 -1.23 -18.89
CA ARG A 364 -4.87 -0.59 -18.05
C ARG A 364 -5.92 -1.59 -17.56
N SER A 365 -6.32 -2.54 -18.40
CA SER A 365 -7.26 -3.61 -18.02
C SER A 365 -6.66 -4.52 -16.96
N ILE A 366 -5.47 -5.06 -17.20
CA ILE A 366 -4.75 -5.94 -16.26
C ILE A 366 -4.56 -5.25 -14.90
N LEU A 367 -3.95 -4.06 -14.89
CA LEU A 367 -3.69 -3.30 -13.67
C LEU A 367 -4.99 -2.85 -12.98
N GLY A 368 -6.05 -2.65 -13.77
CA GLY A 368 -7.38 -2.31 -13.27
C GLY A 368 -8.00 -3.40 -12.40
N ASN A 369 -7.67 -4.66 -12.63
CA ASN A 369 -8.22 -5.82 -11.90
C ASN A 369 -7.53 -6.11 -10.58
N ASN A 370 -6.43 -5.41 -10.22
CA ASN A 370 -5.75 -5.53 -8.93
C ASN A 370 -5.44 -6.99 -8.50
N TRP A 371 -5.08 -7.87 -9.45
CA TRP A 371 -4.84 -9.30 -9.21
C TRP A 371 -3.86 -9.59 -8.09
N SER A 372 -2.76 -8.82 -8.00
CA SER A 372 -1.76 -8.98 -6.92
C SER A 372 -2.35 -8.72 -5.53
N ARG A 373 -3.25 -7.72 -5.40
CA ARG A 373 -3.93 -7.45 -4.14
C ARG A 373 -4.94 -8.55 -3.81
N LEU A 374 -5.70 -9.00 -4.82
CA LEU A 374 -6.68 -10.09 -4.67
C LEU A 374 -5.98 -11.36 -4.18
N MET A 375 -4.90 -11.78 -4.84
CA MET A 375 -4.10 -12.95 -4.46
C MET A 375 -3.57 -12.82 -3.04
N LYS A 376 -2.97 -11.66 -2.69
CA LYS A 376 -2.48 -11.42 -1.32
C LYS A 376 -3.59 -11.54 -0.28
N ARG A 377 -4.76 -10.94 -0.53
CA ARG A 377 -5.89 -11.01 0.42
C ARG A 377 -6.47 -12.41 0.54
N LEU A 378 -6.49 -13.13 -0.58
CA LEU A 378 -6.92 -14.53 -0.58
C LEU A 378 -5.97 -15.38 0.26
N LYS A 379 -4.64 -15.26 0.03
CA LYS A 379 -3.63 -15.92 0.84
C LYS A 379 -3.79 -15.61 2.33
N ASP A 380 -3.87 -14.32 2.70
CA ASP A 380 -4.04 -13.90 4.10
C ASP A 380 -5.27 -14.55 4.76
N LYS A 381 -6.34 -14.79 4.00
CA LYS A 381 -7.60 -15.37 4.52
C LYS A 381 -7.59 -16.88 4.54
N MET A 382 -6.98 -17.52 3.56
CA MET A 382 -6.77 -18.97 3.57
C MET A 382 -5.86 -19.37 4.73
N ASP A 383 -4.75 -18.65 4.93
CA ASP A 383 -3.87 -18.85 6.10
C ASP A 383 -4.62 -18.66 7.44
N ALA A 384 -5.57 -17.70 7.50
CA ALA A 384 -6.36 -17.40 8.70
C ALA A 384 -7.45 -18.44 9.02
N ASN A 385 -7.90 -19.23 8.05
CA ASN A 385 -8.94 -20.25 8.23
C ASN A 385 -8.42 -21.71 8.14
N GLY A 386 -7.10 -21.89 8.03
CA GLY A 386 -6.46 -23.20 7.90
C GLY A 386 -6.67 -23.86 6.52
N GLY A 387 -7.05 -23.08 5.50
CA GLY A 387 -7.12 -23.54 4.11
C GLY A 387 -5.79 -23.38 3.38
N LYS A 388 -5.71 -23.92 2.17
CA LYS A 388 -4.53 -23.82 1.29
C LYS A 388 -4.81 -22.97 0.06
N LEU A 389 -3.91 -22.03 -0.27
CA LEU A 389 -3.84 -21.39 -1.57
C LEU A 389 -2.66 -22.01 -2.34
N VAL A 390 -2.96 -22.75 -3.41
CA VAL A 390 -1.97 -23.41 -4.25
C VAL A 390 -1.74 -22.56 -5.51
N ILE A 391 -0.50 -22.29 -5.84
CA ILE A 391 -0.11 -21.55 -7.04
C ILE A 391 0.49 -22.55 -8.03
N VAL A 392 -0.11 -22.66 -9.21
CA VAL A 392 0.29 -23.62 -10.25
C VAL A 392 0.94 -22.90 -11.44
N PRO A 393 1.83 -23.56 -12.20
CA PRO A 393 2.36 -23.01 -13.45
C PRO A 393 1.27 -22.67 -14.44
N SER A 394 1.39 -21.51 -15.10
CA SER A 394 0.38 -21.00 -16.05
C SER A 394 0.54 -21.57 -17.47
N ALA A 395 1.65 -22.24 -17.79
CA ALA A 395 1.92 -22.77 -19.13
C ALA A 395 0.79 -23.73 -19.57
N TYR A 396 0.24 -23.48 -20.75
CA TYR A 396 -0.76 -24.32 -21.45
C TYR A 396 -2.11 -24.54 -20.71
N THR A 397 -2.39 -23.89 -19.57
CA THR A 397 -3.67 -24.06 -18.86
C THR A 397 -4.89 -23.73 -19.72
N SER A 398 -4.77 -22.75 -20.62
CA SER A 398 -5.83 -22.33 -21.54
C SER A 398 -5.94 -23.16 -22.81
N GLN A 399 -4.93 -23.99 -23.13
CA GLN A 399 -4.86 -24.82 -24.34
C GLN A 399 -5.10 -26.29 -24.05
N THR A 400 -5.01 -26.71 -22.79
CA THR A 400 -5.25 -28.09 -22.34
C THR A 400 -6.74 -28.36 -22.24
N CYS A 401 -7.20 -29.46 -22.80
CA CYS A 401 -8.56 -29.95 -22.58
C CYS A 401 -8.67 -30.54 -21.18
N HIS A 402 -9.62 -30.02 -20.37
CA HIS A 402 -9.86 -30.56 -19.05
C HIS A 402 -10.34 -32.01 -19.03
N LYS A 403 -11.05 -32.45 -20.09
CA LYS A 403 -11.68 -33.80 -20.19
C LYS A 403 -10.68 -34.89 -20.58
N CYS A 404 -9.86 -34.65 -21.63
CA CYS A 404 -8.95 -35.66 -22.18
C CYS A 404 -7.47 -35.35 -22.02
N GLY A 405 -7.10 -34.14 -21.55
CA GLY A 405 -5.71 -33.74 -21.37
C GLY A 405 -5.01 -33.29 -22.66
N HIS A 406 -5.62 -33.40 -23.85
CA HIS A 406 -5.03 -33.01 -25.12
C HIS A 406 -4.67 -31.51 -25.12
N VAL A 407 -3.44 -31.17 -25.57
CA VAL A 407 -2.89 -29.81 -25.59
C VAL A 407 -2.72 -29.36 -27.03
N ALA A 408 -3.53 -28.40 -27.46
CA ALA A 408 -3.41 -27.79 -28.78
C ALA A 408 -3.85 -26.31 -28.72
N SER A 409 -3.19 -25.46 -29.54
CA SER A 409 -3.59 -24.04 -29.67
C SER A 409 -4.98 -23.89 -30.25
N GLU A 410 -5.35 -24.79 -31.17
CA GLU A 410 -6.59 -24.87 -31.90
C GLU A 410 -7.79 -25.17 -30.99
N ASN A 411 -7.56 -25.80 -29.83
CA ASN A 411 -8.60 -26.01 -28.80
C ASN A 411 -9.23 -24.68 -28.33
N ARG A 412 -8.55 -23.56 -28.47
CA ARG A 412 -9.05 -22.24 -28.07
C ARG A 412 -9.44 -21.42 -29.30
N GLU A 413 -10.67 -21.64 -29.79
CA GLU A 413 -11.18 -20.89 -30.95
C GLU A 413 -11.30 -19.38 -30.71
N SER A 414 -11.61 -18.97 -29.49
CA SER A 414 -11.72 -17.57 -29.12
C SER A 414 -11.39 -17.34 -27.63
N GLN A 415 -11.50 -16.09 -27.16
CA GLN A 415 -11.40 -15.80 -25.74
C GLN A 415 -12.47 -16.47 -24.88
N ALA A 416 -13.64 -16.74 -25.44
CA ALA A 416 -14.78 -17.30 -24.71
C ALA A 416 -15.03 -18.77 -25.03
N VAL A 417 -14.63 -19.25 -26.21
CA VAL A 417 -14.97 -20.58 -26.71
C VAL A 417 -13.75 -21.49 -26.67
N PHE A 418 -13.93 -22.64 -26.02
CA PHE A 418 -13.03 -23.76 -26.01
C PHE A 418 -13.71 -24.97 -26.69
N HIS A 419 -13.05 -25.53 -27.68
CA HIS A 419 -13.50 -26.73 -28.37
C HIS A 419 -12.32 -27.67 -28.59
N CYS A 420 -12.31 -28.81 -27.94
CA CYS A 420 -11.20 -29.74 -28.04
C CYS A 420 -11.24 -30.44 -29.41
N VAL A 421 -10.17 -30.30 -30.19
CA VAL A 421 -10.05 -30.93 -31.53
C VAL A 421 -9.92 -32.45 -31.44
N GLU A 422 -9.51 -33.00 -30.28
CA GLU A 422 -9.37 -34.43 -30.09
C GLU A 422 -10.63 -35.11 -29.64
N CYS A 423 -11.31 -34.66 -28.56
CA CYS A 423 -12.44 -35.34 -27.96
C CYS A 423 -13.79 -34.59 -28.14
N GLY A 424 -13.80 -33.49 -28.87
CA GLY A 424 -15.03 -32.70 -29.14
C GLY A 424 -15.61 -31.98 -27.92
N TYR A 425 -14.90 -31.96 -26.76
CA TYR A 425 -15.39 -31.29 -25.56
C TYR A 425 -15.51 -29.80 -25.80
N GLN A 426 -16.68 -29.23 -25.49
CA GLN A 426 -16.95 -27.80 -25.59
C GLN A 426 -17.19 -27.16 -24.21
N ALA A 427 -16.64 -25.97 -23.98
CA ALA A 427 -16.84 -25.22 -22.75
C ALA A 427 -16.50 -23.72 -22.93
N ASN A 428 -16.82 -22.91 -21.92
CA ASN A 428 -16.23 -21.61 -21.85
C ASN A 428 -14.69 -21.72 -21.56
N ALA A 429 -13.87 -21.03 -22.34
CA ALA A 429 -12.41 -21.16 -22.30
C ALA A 429 -11.80 -20.83 -20.91
N ASP A 430 -12.34 -19.80 -20.23
CA ASP A 430 -11.87 -19.40 -18.90
C ASP A 430 -12.29 -20.42 -17.83
N VAL A 431 -13.47 -21.05 -17.97
CA VAL A 431 -13.93 -22.14 -17.09
C VAL A 431 -13.10 -23.40 -17.29
N ASN A 432 -12.78 -23.76 -18.56
CA ASN A 432 -11.88 -24.87 -18.85
C ASN A 432 -10.50 -24.65 -18.24
N ALA A 433 -9.95 -23.44 -18.37
CA ALA A 433 -8.67 -23.06 -17.73
C ALA A 433 -8.75 -23.18 -16.20
N ALA A 434 -9.83 -22.71 -15.58
CA ALA A 434 -10.01 -22.80 -14.14
C ALA A 434 -10.08 -24.26 -13.64
N LYS A 435 -10.70 -25.17 -14.41
CA LYS A 435 -10.72 -26.62 -14.11
C LYS A 435 -9.32 -27.23 -14.23
N ASN A 436 -8.54 -26.87 -15.25
CA ASN A 436 -7.15 -27.32 -15.39
C ASN A 436 -6.27 -26.82 -14.24
N ILE A 437 -6.45 -25.56 -13.80
CA ILE A 437 -5.76 -24.98 -12.63
C ILE A 437 -6.05 -25.78 -11.37
N LEU A 438 -7.32 -26.15 -11.14
CA LEU A 438 -7.72 -26.99 -10.01
C LEU A 438 -7.08 -28.38 -10.09
N GLY A 439 -7.17 -29.06 -11.23
CA GLY A 439 -6.60 -30.39 -11.42
C GLY A 439 -5.10 -30.42 -11.17
N ARG A 440 -4.35 -29.42 -11.64
CA ARG A 440 -2.89 -29.28 -11.35
C ARG A 440 -2.61 -29.12 -9.86
N ALA A 441 -3.43 -28.35 -9.17
CA ALA A 441 -3.25 -28.13 -7.72
C ALA A 441 -3.53 -29.39 -6.92
N LEU A 442 -4.54 -30.17 -7.28
CA LEU A 442 -4.86 -31.44 -6.65
C LEU A 442 -3.75 -32.46 -6.84
N ASN A 443 -3.16 -32.54 -8.04
CA ASN A 443 -2.00 -33.39 -8.30
C ASN A 443 -0.76 -33.00 -7.48
N GLN A 444 -0.56 -31.69 -7.23
CA GLN A 444 0.54 -31.22 -6.38
C GLN A 444 0.31 -31.49 -4.89
N THR A 445 -0.93 -31.56 -4.45
CA THR A 445 -1.28 -31.77 -3.03
C THR A 445 -1.52 -33.23 -2.69
N GLY A 446 -1.93 -34.07 -3.66
CA GLY A 446 -2.17 -35.50 -3.53
C GLY A 446 -0.96 -36.40 -3.76
N GLY A 447 0.14 -35.86 -4.29
CA GLY A 447 1.37 -36.61 -4.58
C GLY A 447 2.28 -36.90 -3.36
N GLY A 448 1.76 -36.81 -2.13
CA GLY A 448 2.49 -37.04 -0.89
C GLY A 448 2.11 -38.35 -0.14
N THR A 449 1.38 -39.25 -0.79
CA THR A 449 1.10 -40.59 -0.23
C THR A 449 1.26 -41.65 -1.33
N ALA A 450 2.49 -42.05 -1.57
CA ALA A 450 2.89 -43.34 -2.10
C ALA A 450 4.18 -43.76 -1.42
#